data_8b2ac4f8fa71c4304fd50af4bbd64bc3
#
_entry.id   8b2ac4f8fa71c4304fd50af4bbd64bc3
#
_cell.length_a   1.000
_cell.length_b   1.000
_cell.length_c   1.000
_cell.angle_alpha   90.00
_cell.angle_beta   90.00
_cell.angle_gamma   90.00
#
_symmetry.space_group_name_H-M   'P 1'
#
loop_
_entity.id
_entity.type
_entity.pdbx_description
1 polymer ?
#
loop_
_entity_poly.entity_id
_entity_poly.type
_entity_poly.pdbx_seq_one_letter_code
_entity_poly.pdbx_strand_id
1 'polypeptide(L)'
;MIHLRPYEASDDALRASILALLSDAFGEEGMPYYELAMDHLYDPDHTFLLSEEDASLVAVALVVDYVDPTDGRWAYLYSLTTREDHRGEGLMSRLYREEMEPRLVERGYRGACLVPATSSLVGFYKSWGFSLLRAADESTPITPGKRATDYLLAAYGEPCIDNPLPFQMIKPFGHTDDSYRLISPLD
;
A
#
# COMPACT_ATOMS: atom_id res chain seq x y z
N MET A 1 4.69 20.01 -14.78
CA MET A 1 3.74 18.91 -15.12
C MET A 1 4.11 17.69 -14.31
N ILE A 2 3.11 16.95 -13.74
CA ILE A 2 3.37 15.75 -12.94
C ILE A 2 3.23 14.51 -13.83
N HIS A 3 4.21 13.61 -13.76
CA HIS A 3 4.28 12.41 -14.59
C HIS A 3 4.74 11.19 -13.78
N LEU A 4 4.49 10.01 -14.34
CA LEU A 4 4.95 8.74 -13.78
C LEU A 4 6.49 8.66 -13.94
N ARG A 5 7.17 8.31 -12.84
CA ARG A 5 8.62 8.08 -12.83
C ARG A 5 8.91 6.60 -12.59
N PRO A 6 9.80 5.97 -13.37
CA PRO A 6 10.26 4.63 -13.06
C PRO A 6 11.08 4.61 -11.76
N TYR A 7 10.98 3.51 -11.01
CA TYR A 7 11.84 3.25 -9.87
C TYR A 7 13.17 2.65 -10.35
N GLU A 8 14.27 3.20 -9.88
CA GLU A 8 15.62 2.72 -10.16
C GLU A 8 16.36 2.49 -8.83
N ALA A 9 16.64 1.23 -8.51
CA ALA A 9 17.28 0.86 -7.23
C ALA A 9 18.69 1.45 -7.04
N SER A 10 19.37 1.77 -8.13
CA SER A 10 20.72 2.38 -8.12
C SER A 10 20.72 3.91 -8.01
N ASP A 11 19.53 4.55 -7.98
CA ASP A 11 19.40 6.00 -7.85
C ASP A 11 19.36 6.41 -6.37
N ASP A 12 20.53 6.72 -5.81
CA ASP A 12 20.66 7.15 -4.42
C ASP A 12 19.89 8.43 -4.10
N ALA A 13 19.76 9.35 -5.08
CA ALA A 13 19.00 10.58 -4.90
C ALA A 13 17.50 10.30 -4.83
N LEU A 14 17.01 9.37 -5.66
CA LEU A 14 15.63 8.90 -5.60
C LEU A 14 15.35 8.20 -4.26
N ARG A 15 16.25 7.31 -3.82
CA ARG A 15 16.16 6.64 -2.51
C ARG A 15 16.02 7.67 -1.38
N ALA A 16 16.89 8.66 -1.34
CA ALA A 16 16.84 9.72 -0.33
C ALA A 16 15.52 10.50 -0.38
N SER A 17 15.03 10.79 -1.57
CA SER A 17 13.76 11.50 -1.76
C SER A 17 12.54 10.68 -1.27
N ILE A 18 12.54 9.37 -1.49
CA ILE A 18 11.49 8.47 -0.99
C ILE A 18 11.53 8.44 0.54
N LEU A 19 12.70 8.25 1.14
CA LEU A 19 12.87 8.22 2.60
C LEU A 19 12.40 9.53 3.25
N ALA A 20 12.77 10.67 2.67
CA ALA A 20 12.31 11.97 3.15
C ALA A 20 10.78 12.10 3.09
N LEU A 21 10.17 11.71 1.97
CA LEU A 21 8.71 11.74 1.80
C LEU A 21 7.98 10.82 2.79
N LEU A 22 8.53 9.64 3.07
CA LEU A 22 7.98 8.72 4.06
C LEU A 22 8.12 9.27 5.48
N SER A 23 9.26 9.84 5.82
CA SER A 23 9.52 10.50 7.10
C SER A 23 8.56 11.66 7.35
N ASP A 24 8.35 12.52 6.35
CA ASP A 24 7.40 13.63 6.42
C ASP A 24 5.95 13.16 6.61
N ALA A 25 5.59 12.03 6.01
CA ALA A 25 4.22 11.51 6.06
C ALA A 25 3.90 10.68 7.29
N PHE A 26 4.87 9.93 7.81
CA PHE A 26 4.65 8.89 8.82
C PHE A 26 5.51 9.04 10.07
N GLY A 27 6.42 10.00 10.09
CA GLY A 27 7.29 10.31 11.22
C GLY A 27 8.71 9.77 11.08
N GLU A 28 9.66 10.49 11.69
CA GLU A 28 11.09 10.15 11.65
C GLU A 28 11.42 8.87 12.44
N GLU A 29 10.62 8.52 13.43
CA GLU A 29 10.78 7.31 14.24
C GLU A 29 10.62 6.03 13.41
N GLY A 30 9.93 6.12 12.27
CA GLY A 30 9.78 5.03 11.32
C GLY A 30 10.98 4.80 10.40
N MET A 31 12.01 5.63 10.44
CA MET A 31 13.13 5.59 9.49
C MET A 31 13.79 4.21 9.36
N PRO A 32 14.11 3.47 10.43
CA PRO A 32 14.72 2.15 10.31
C PRO A 32 13.88 1.17 9.47
N TYR A 33 12.61 1.38 9.46
CA TYR A 33 11.65 0.57 8.72
C TYR A 33 11.53 0.97 7.27
N TYR A 34 11.54 2.27 7.02
CA TYR A 34 11.52 2.76 5.63
C TYR A 34 12.78 2.29 4.92
N GLU A 35 13.93 2.32 5.59
CA GLU A 35 15.19 1.80 5.06
C GLU A 35 15.11 0.30 4.82
N LEU A 36 14.59 -0.47 5.78
CA LEU A 36 14.39 -1.91 5.64
C LEU A 36 13.44 -2.25 4.47
N ALA A 37 12.34 -1.51 4.35
CA ALA A 37 11.42 -1.67 3.22
C ALA A 37 12.10 -1.33 1.88
N MET A 38 12.87 -0.25 1.84
CA MET A 38 13.65 0.13 0.64
C MET A 38 14.61 -0.97 0.21
N ASP A 39 15.26 -1.63 1.17
CA ASP A 39 16.26 -2.66 0.87
C ASP A 39 15.63 -3.97 0.37
N HIS A 40 14.38 -4.26 0.72
CA HIS A 40 13.78 -5.58 0.50
C HIS A 40 12.50 -5.60 -0.34
N LEU A 41 11.78 -4.49 -0.43
CA LEU A 41 10.45 -4.46 -1.02
C LEU A 41 10.32 -3.54 -2.22
N TYR A 42 11.15 -2.49 -2.29
CA TYR A 42 11.08 -1.56 -3.40
C TYR A 42 11.75 -2.14 -4.63
N ASP A 43 11.01 -2.26 -5.69
CA ASP A 43 11.48 -2.71 -7.00
C ASP A 43 10.68 -2.04 -8.13
N PRO A 44 11.11 -2.14 -9.40
CA PRO A 44 10.42 -1.48 -10.53
C PRO A 44 8.99 -1.96 -10.77
N ASP A 45 8.66 -3.17 -10.32
CA ASP A 45 7.35 -3.77 -10.57
C ASP A 45 6.30 -3.40 -9.53
N HIS A 46 6.73 -3.11 -8.31
CA HIS A 46 5.87 -2.89 -7.16
C HIS A 46 5.89 -1.45 -6.65
N THR A 47 6.78 -0.60 -7.21
CA THR A 47 6.93 0.79 -6.80
C THR A 47 6.37 1.73 -7.85
N PHE A 48 5.46 2.61 -7.43
CA PHE A 48 4.81 3.60 -8.28
C PHE A 48 5.15 5.00 -7.77
N LEU A 49 5.69 5.82 -8.66
CA LEU A 49 6.20 7.15 -8.32
C LEU A 49 5.61 8.22 -9.23
N LEU A 50 5.30 9.37 -8.65
CA LEU A 50 5.00 10.59 -9.39
C LEU A 50 6.05 11.65 -9.13
N SER A 51 6.51 12.31 -10.17
CA SER A 51 7.49 13.41 -10.10
C SER A 51 7.09 14.60 -10.95
N GLU A 52 7.62 15.76 -10.59
CA GLU A 52 7.60 16.95 -11.41
C GLU A 52 8.66 16.87 -12.54
N GLU A 53 8.64 17.83 -13.47
CA GLU A 53 9.58 17.89 -14.60
C GLU A 53 11.05 18.03 -14.16
N ASP A 54 11.30 18.65 -13.02
CA ASP A 54 12.62 18.77 -12.42
C ASP A 54 13.07 17.52 -11.64
N ALA A 55 12.32 16.43 -11.76
CA ALA A 55 12.50 15.17 -11.04
C ALA A 55 12.21 15.20 -9.53
N SER A 56 11.66 16.29 -8.99
CA SER A 56 11.20 16.34 -7.59
C SER A 56 10.08 15.32 -7.36
N LEU A 57 10.25 14.45 -6.35
CA LEU A 57 9.27 13.42 -6.03
C LEU A 57 8.01 14.04 -5.41
N VAL A 58 6.86 13.65 -5.92
CA VAL A 58 5.55 14.14 -5.48
C VAL A 58 4.75 13.10 -4.74
N ALA A 59 4.81 11.84 -5.19
CA ALA A 59 4.10 10.76 -4.53
C ALA A 59 4.83 9.43 -4.67
N VAL A 60 4.63 8.58 -3.68
CA VAL A 60 5.08 7.19 -3.69
C VAL A 60 3.95 6.27 -3.25
N ALA A 61 3.85 5.12 -3.90
CA ALA A 61 3.02 4.00 -3.48
C ALA A 61 3.80 2.70 -3.70
N LEU A 62 3.82 1.86 -2.68
CA LEU A 62 4.42 0.53 -2.73
C LEU A 62 3.32 -0.52 -2.68
N VAL A 63 3.48 -1.55 -3.48
CA VAL A 63 2.69 -2.78 -3.41
C VAL A 63 3.54 -3.88 -2.79
N VAL A 64 3.02 -4.53 -1.78
CA VAL A 64 3.65 -5.72 -1.21
C VAL A 64 2.83 -6.94 -1.59
N ASP A 65 3.50 -7.95 -2.11
CA ASP A 65 2.85 -9.21 -2.43
C ASP A 65 2.39 -9.92 -1.15
N TYR A 66 1.12 -10.24 -1.13
CA TYR A 66 0.56 -11.17 -0.18
C TYR A 66 0.02 -12.39 -0.92
N VAL A 67 0.53 -13.56 -0.58
CA VAL A 67 0.06 -14.82 -1.16
C VAL A 67 -0.70 -15.60 -0.11
N ASP A 68 -2.02 -15.71 -0.30
CA ASP A 68 -2.85 -16.60 0.50
C ASP A 68 -2.84 -18.00 -0.13
N PRO A 69 -2.49 -19.06 0.62
CA PRO A 69 -2.47 -20.42 0.08
C PRO A 69 -3.82 -20.91 -0.46
N THR A 70 -4.90 -20.31 0.01
CA THR A 70 -6.28 -20.72 -0.35
C THR A 70 -6.95 -19.77 -1.32
N ASP A 71 -6.56 -18.50 -1.32
CA ASP A 71 -7.23 -17.43 -2.07
C ASP A 71 -6.34 -16.75 -3.13
N GLY A 72 -5.07 -17.10 -3.20
CA GLY A 72 -4.16 -16.61 -4.23
C GLY A 72 -3.44 -15.31 -3.86
N ARG A 73 -3.04 -14.53 -4.90
CA ARG A 73 -2.16 -13.38 -4.76
C ARG A 73 -2.95 -12.09 -4.59
N TRP A 74 -2.72 -11.39 -3.50
CA TRP A 74 -3.30 -10.08 -3.18
C TRP A 74 -2.23 -8.99 -3.17
N ALA A 75 -2.61 -7.79 -3.57
CA ALA A 75 -1.75 -6.61 -3.53
C ALA A 75 -1.99 -5.85 -2.23
N TYR A 76 -1.06 -5.89 -1.29
CA TYR A 76 -1.11 -5.01 -0.13
C TYR A 76 -0.55 -3.64 -0.51
N LEU A 77 -1.42 -2.64 -0.49
CA LEU A 77 -1.03 -1.26 -0.77
C LEU A 77 -0.37 -0.66 0.47
N TYR A 78 0.93 -0.46 0.36
CA TYR A 78 1.79 -0.05 1.46
C TYR A 78 2.42 1.32 1.19
N SER A 79 2.55 2.16 2.20
CA SER A 79 3.23 3.47 2.10
C SER A 79 2.69 4.40 1.01
N LEU A 80 1.36 4.50 0.86
CA LEU A 80 0.76 5.46 -0.07
C LEU A 80 0.87 6.87 0.52
N THR A 81 1.71 7.70 -0.06
CA THR A 81 1.87 9.08 0.40
C THR A 81 2.07 10.07 -0.74
N THR A 82 1.61 11.30 -0.51
CA THR A 82 1.75 12.43 -1.42
C THR A 82 2.35 13.59 -0.64
N ARG A 83 3.32 14.28 -1.24
CA ARG A 83 3.97 15.47 -0.70
C ARG A 83 2.91 16.50 -0.29
N GLU A 84 3.11 17.17 0.83
CA GLU A 84 2.09 17.97 1.49
C GLU A 84 1.51 19.08 0.60
N ASP A 85 2.34 19.77 -0.14
CA ASP A 85 1.97 20.85 -1.07
C ASP A 85 1.14 20.39 -2.30
N HIS A 86 1.07 19.07 -2.54
CA HIS A 86 0.28 18.45 -3.60
C HIS A 86 -0.90 17.60 -3.10
N ARG A 87 -1.16 17.62 -1.78
CA ARG A 87 -2.33 16.93 -1.22
C ARG A 87 -3.62 17.61 -1.66
N GLY A 88 -4.67 16.82 -1.84
CA GLY A 88 -5.97 17.34 -2.28
C GLY A 88 -6.12 17.49 -3.80
N GLU A 89 -5.05 17.34 -4.59
CA GLU A 89 -5.10 17.42 -6.07
C GLU A 89 -5.55 16.12 -6.75
N GLY A 90 -5.87 15.07 -5.97
CA GLY A 90 -6.34 13.78 -6.48
C GLY A 90 -5.24 12.92 -7.12
N LEU A 91 -3.97 13.28 -6.96
CA LEU A 91 -2.84 12.61 -7.61
C LEU A 91 -2.73 11.13 -7.25
N MET A 92 -2.85 10.78 -5.96
CA MET A 92 -2.81 9.38 -5.54
C MET A 92 -4.01 8.58 -6.08
N SER A 93 -5.19 9.20 -6.15
CA SER A 93 -6.38 8.56 -6.74
C SER A 93 -6.19 8.28 -8.23
N ARG A 94 -5.56 9.21 -8.94
CA ARG A 94 -5.24 9.05 -10.36
C ARG A 94 -4.18 7.97 -10.55
N LEU A 95 -3.09 8.00 -9.77
CA LEU A 95 -2.03 6.99 -9.79
C LEU A 95 -2.62 5.59 -9.56
N TYR A 96 -3.48 5.44 -8.56
CA TYR A 96 -4.10 4.16 -8.27
C TYR A 96 -4.98 3.66 -9.43
N ARG A 97 -5.89 4.49 -9.93
CA ARG A 97 -6.89 4.08 -10.92
C ARG A 97 -6.31 3.90 -12.33
N GLU A 98 -5.37 4.74 -12.72
CA GLU A 98 -4.85 4.78 -14.09
C GLU A 98 -3.62 3.89 -14.27
N GLU A 99 -2.84 3.66 -13.21
CA GLU A 99 -1.57 2.94 -13.31
C GLU A 99 -1.52 1.68 -12.44
N MET A 100 -1.85 1.80 -11.15
CA MET A 100 -1.66 0.68 -10.22
C MET A 100 -2.68 -0.43 -10.46
N GLU A 101 -3.96 -0.12 -10.34
CA GLU A 101 -5.03 -1.12 -10.45
C GLU A 101 -5.01 -1.87 -11.80
N PRO A 102 -4.88 -1.22 -12.96
CA PRO A 102 -4.78 -1.93 -14.23
C PRO A 102 -3.60 -2.89 -14.30
N ARG A 103 -2.43 -2.49 -13.81
CA ARG A 103 -1.25 -3.36 -13.79
C ARG A 103 -1.39 -4.54 -12.82
N LEU A 104 -2.03 -4.33 -11.67
CA LEU A 104 -2.30 -5.41 -10.72
C LEU A 104 -3.26 -6.43 -11.30
N VAL A 105 -4.32 -5.98 -11.98
CA VAL A 105 -5.26 -6.85 -12.69
C VAL A 105 -4.56 -7.65 -13.79
N GLU A 106 -3.76 -7.00 -14.63
CA GLU A 106 -2.99 -7.63 -15.70
C GLU A 106 -2.03 -8.69 -15.17
N ARG A 107 -1.44 -8.46 -14.00
CA ARG A 107 -0.51 -9.39 -13.32
C ARG A 107 -1.24 -10.51 -12.55
N GLY A 108 -2.55 -10.58 -12.62
CA GLY A 108 -3.36 -11.66 -12.05
C GLY A 108 -3.54 -11.60 -10.54
N TYR A 109 -3.44 -10.41 -9.94
CA TYR A 109 -3.83 -10.25 -8.54
C TYR A 109 -5.33 -10.43 -8.37
N ARG A 110 -5.71 -11.10 -7.28
CA ARG A 110 -7.12 -11.32 -6.91
C ARG A 110 -7.81 -10.03 -6.46
N GLY A 111 -7.04 -9.11 -5.91
CA GLY A 111 -7.52 -7.85 -5.41
C GLY A 111 -6.43 -7.07 -4.71
N ALA A 112 -6.81 -5.94 -4.18
CA ALA A 112 -5.95 -5.11 -3.33
C ALA A 112 -6.51 -5.04 -1.91
N CYS A 113 -5.60 -4.89 -0.94
CA CYS A 113 -5.94 -4.66 0.46
C CYS A 113 -5.05 -3.58 1.04
N LEU A 114 -5.53 -2.92 2.08
CA LEU A 114 -4.78 -1.89 2.80
C LEU A 114 -5.28 -1.73 4.23
N VAL A 115 -4.44 -1.10 5.04
CA VAL A 115 -4.83 -0.63 6.36
C VAL A 115 -4.77 0.90 6.34
N PRO A 116 -5.90 1.60 6.55
CA PRO A 116 -5.89 3.06 6.60
C PRO A 116 -5.05 3.55 7.77
N ALA A 117 -4.18 4.53 7.54
CA ALA A 117 -3.38 5.14 8.61
C ALA A 117 -4.26 5.85 9.66
N THR A 118 -5.43 6.34 9.25
CA THR A 118 -6.40 6.98 10.14
C THR A 118 -7.82 6.61 9.72
N SER A 119 -8.77 6.66 10.66
CA SER A 119 -10.19 6.42 10.37
C SER A 119 -10.79 7.41 9.35
N SER A 120 -10.25 8.61 9.25
CA SER A 120 -10.66 9.62 8.27
C SER A 120 -10.41 9.20 6.83
N LEU A 121 -9.42 8.32 6.59
CA LEU A 121 -9.11 7.80 5.24
C LEU A 121 -10.06 6.71 4.77
N VAL A 122 -10.90 6.15 5.63
CA VAL A 122 -11.86 5.10 5.24
C VAL A 122 -12.78 5.57 4.11
N GLY A 123 -13.34 6.78 4.22
CA GLY A 123 -14.18 7.38 3.18
C GLY A 123 -13.44 7.57 1.85
N PHE A 124 -12.17 7.96 1.93
CA PHE A 124 -11.30 8.12 0.77
C PHE A 124 -11.09 6.79 0.02
N TYR A 125 -10.72 5.72 0.72
CA TYR A 125 -10.53 4.41 0.07
C TYR A 125 -11.86 3.78 -0.38
N LYS A 126 -12.97 4.05 0.32
CA LYS A 126 -14.31 3.66 -0.19
C LYS A 126 -14.60 4.28 -1.55
N SER A 127 -14.15 5.50 -1.82
CA SER A 127 -14.30 6.14 -3.13
C SER A 127 -13.52 5.43 -4.24
N TRP A 128 -12.53 4.61 -3.89
CA TRP A 128 -11.79 3.75 -4.83
C TRP A 128 -12.43 2.37 -5.02
N GLY A 129 -13.50 2.09 -4.28
CA GLY A 129 -14.22 0.82 -4.34
C GLY A 129 -13.78 -0.20 -3.29
N PHE A 130 -13.00 0.22 -2.29
CA PHE A 130 -12.65 -0.65 -1.17
C PHE A 130 -13.82 -0.81 -0.20
N SER A 131 -13.98 -2.00 0.33
CA SER A 131 -14.90 -2.32 1.41
C SER A 131 -14.15 -2.43 2.73
N LEU A 132 -14.79 -2.03 3.81
CA LEU A 132 -14.26 -2.15 5.15
C LEU A 132 -14.41 -3.60 5.63
N LEU A 133 -13.32 -4.19 6.10
CA LEU A 133 -13.31 -5.44 6.87
C LEU A 133 -13.04 -5.11 8.34
N ARG A 134 -13.66 -5.86 9.25
CA ARG A 134 -13.41 -5.78 10.68
C ARG A 134 -12.94 -7.13 11.18
N ALA A 135 -11.97 -7.22 12.05
CA ALA A 135 -11.71 -8.43 12.78
C ALA A 135 -12.93 -8.80 13.61
N ALA A 136 -13.34 -10.05 13.62
CA ALA A 136 -14.50 -10.51 14.39
C ALA A 136 -14.26 -10.34 15.91
N ASP A 137 -13.01 -10.47 16.31
CA ASP A 137 -12.47 -10.11 17.63
C ASP A 137 -10.96 -9.86 17.51
N GLU A 138 -10.32 -9.38 18.56
CA GLU A 138 -8.87 -9.11 18.60
C GLU A 138 -8.01 -10.37 18.40
N SER A 139 -8.58 -11.54 18.63
CA SER A 139 -7.91 -12.82 18.46
C SER A 139 -8.12 -13.42 17.05
N THR A 140 -9.09 -12.91 16.31
CA THR A 140 -9.34 -13.40 14.94
C THR A 140 -8.30 -12.77 14.04
N PRO A 141 -7.34 -13.50 13.57
CA PRO A 141 -6.49 -13.00 12.53
C PRO A 141 -7.36 -12.91 11.29
N ILE A 142 -7.61 -11.76 10.58
CA ILE A 142 -6.71 -11.81 9.59
C ILE A 142 -7.34 -11.40 8.33
N THR A 143 -7.06 -10.27 8.16
CA THR A 143 -7.13 -9.66 6.86
C THR A 143 -5.79 -9.86 6.15
N PRO A 144 -5.75 -9.93 4.83
CA PRO A 144 -4.52 -10.07 4.07
C PRO A 144 -3.45 -9.05 4.47
N GLY A 145 -3.84 -7.81 4.75
CA GLY A 145 -2.89 -6.77 5.15
C GLY A 145 -2.17 -7.06 6.46
N LYS A 146 -2.85 -7.63 7.45
CA LYS A 146 -2.19 -8.05 8.70
C LYS A 146 -1.14 -9.12 8.44
N ARG A 147 -1.45 -10.12 7.60
CA ARG A 147 -0.49 -11.16 7.24
C ARG A 147 0.69 -10.61 6.43
N ALA A 148 0.49 -9.60 5.58
CA ALA A 148 1.59 -8.93 4.90
C ALA A 148 2.51 -8.24 5.93
N THR A 149 1.96 -7.61 6.97
CA THR A 149 2.72 -7.05 8.07
C THR A 149 3.46 -8.16 8.85
N ASP A 150 2.78 -9.25 9.20
CA ASP A 150 3.40 -10.40 9.87
C ASP A 150 4.50 -11.04 9.01
N TYR A 151 4.35 -11.05 7.70
CA TYR A 151 5.38 -11.53 6.78
C TYR A 151 6.62 -10.63 6.81
N LEU A 152 6.44 -9.32 6.78
CA LEU A 152 7.55 -8.37 6.90
C LEU A 152 8.28 -8.52 8.22
N LEU A 153 7.53 -8.71 9.31
CA LEU A 153 8.06 -9.05 10.61
C LEU A 153 8.94 -10.28 10.62
N ALA A 154 8.38 -11.39 10.16
CA ALA A 154 9.06 -12.67 10.17
C ALA A 154 10.27 -12.70 9.23
N ALA A 155 10.20 -11.97 8.10
CA ALA A 155 11.24 -11.97 7.10
C ALA A 155 12.40 -11.01 7.42
N TYR A 156 12.14 -9.86 8.04
CA TYR A 156 13.12 -8.78 8.14
C TYR A 156 13.33 -8.23 9.56
N GLY A 157 12.71 -8.83 10.55
CA GLY A 157 12.89 -8.42 11.95
C GLY A 157 11.70 -7.63 12.52
N GLU A 158 11.98 -6.74 13.44
CA GLU A 158 10.94 -6.01 14.18
C GLU A 158 10.02 -5.20 13.27
N PRO A 159 8.71 -5.29 13.46
CA PRO A 159 7.77 -4.53 12.66
C PRO A 159 7.83 -3.08 12.99
N CYS A 160 7.82 -2.41 11.96
CA CYS A 160 7.63 -1.01 11.99
C CYS A 160 6.21 -0.57 12.09
N ILE A 161 5.31 -1.40 11.69
CA ILE A 161 3.95 -0.99 11.51
C ILE A 161 3.13 -1.67 12.56
N ASP A 162 3.17 -1.11 13.73
CA ASP A 162 2.10 -1.28 14.67
C ASP A 162 0.92 -0.47 14.18
N ASN A 163 -0.03 -1.11 13.51
CA ASN A 163 -1.24 -0.44 13.09
C ASN A 163 -2.30 -0.58 14.19
N PRO A 164 -2.57 0.48 14.92
CA PRO A 164 -3.52 0.43 16.01
C PRO A 164 -4.98 0.32 15.56
N LEU A 165 -5.24 0.44 14.25
CA LEU A 165 -6.61 0.40 13.76
C LEU A 165 -7.10 -1.05 13.65
N PRO A 166 -8.27 -1.36 14.24
CA PRO A 166 -8.81 -2.71 14.27
C PRO A 166 -9.51 -3.13 12.97
N PHE A 167 -9.35 -2.36 11.90
CA PHE A 167 -10.01 -2.60 10.64
C PHE A 167 -9.07 -2.42 9.46
N GLN A 168 -9.37 -3.15 8.41
CA GLN A 168 -8.66 -3.11 7.14
C GLN A 168 -9.67 -3.01 6.00
N MET A 169 -9.19 -2.71 4.83
CA MET A 169 -10.01 -2.55 3.65
C MET A 169 -9.53 -3.44 2.52
N ILE A 170 -10.47 -3.99 1.76
CA ILE A 170 -10.18 -4.81 0.57
C ILE A 170 -10.97 -4.32 -0.64
N LYS A 171 -10.41 -4.58 -1.80
CA LYS A 171 -11.06 -4.44 -3.10
C LYS A 171 -10.71 -5.63 -3.97
N PRO A 172 -11.63 -6.61 -4.15
CA PRO A 172 -11.45 -7.69 -5.12
C PRO A 172 -11.43 -7.14 -6.55
N PHE A 173 -10.63 -7.75 -7.42
CA PHE A 173 -10.61 -7.46 -8.86
C PHE A 173 -11.43 -8.51 -9.61
N GLY A 174 -12.24 -8.04 -10.57
CA GLY A 174 -13.08 -8.92 -11.36
C GLY A 174 -14.40 -9.32 -10.69
N HIS A 175 -15.02 -10.40 -11.18
CA HIS A 175 -16.22 -10.91 -10.57
C HIS A 175 -15.92 -11.45 -9.17
N THR A 176 -16.61 -10.92 -8.20
CA THR A 176 -16.56 -11.39 -6.82
C THR A 176 -17.13 -12.80 -6.76
N ASP A 177 -16.26 -13.78 -6.82
CA ASP A 177 -16.57 -15.08 -6.27
C ASP A 177 -16.82 -14.86 -4.77
N ASP A 178 -17.86 -15.45 -4.22
CA ASP A 178 -18.21 -15.36 -2.80
C ASP A 178 -17.09 -15.88 -1.87
N SER A 179 -16.03 -16.44 -2.43
CA SER A 179 -14.88 -16.99 -1.70
C SER A 179 -14.16 -15.96 -0.83
N TYR A 180 -14.13 -14.67 -1.19
CA TYR A 180 -13.51 -13.67 -0.36
C TYR A 180 -14.33 -13.32 0.90
N ARG A 181 -15.61 -13.71 0.94
CA ARG A 181 -16.44 -13.61 2.16
C ARG A 181 -15.91 -14.47 3.30
N LEU A 182 -15.09 -15.48 2.98
CA LEU A 182 -14.42 -16.32 3.97
C LEU A 182 -13.28 -15.59 4.72
N ILE A 183 -12.86 -14.42 4.22
CA ILE A 183 -11.81 -13.63 4.85
C ILE A 183 -12.37 -12.68 5.94
N SER A 184 -13.58 -12.89 6.39
CA SER A 184 -14.35 -12.08 7.35
C SER A 184 -14.89 -10.78 6.79
N PRO A 185 -15.97 -10.84 6.02
CA PRO A 185 -16.74 -9.64 5.77
C PRO A 185 -17.38 -9.18 7.08
N LEU A 186 -17.37 -7.92 7.25
CA LEU A 186 -18.25 -7.29 8.19
C LEU A 186 -19.55 -6.99 7.52
N ASP A 187 -20.54 -7.51 8.09
CA ASP A 187 -21.87 -6.97 7.93
C ASP A 187 -22.01 -5.68 8.74
#